data_be1439f15b0386c74bd34fc15773b3be
#
_entry.id   be1439f15b0386c74bd34fc15773b3be
#
_cell.length_a   1.000
_cell.length_b   1.000
_cell.length_c   1.000
_cell.angle_alpha   90.00
_cell.angle_beta   90.00
_cell.angle_gamma   90.00
#
_symmetry.space_group_name_H-M   'P 1'
#
loop_
_entity.id
_entity.type
_entity.pdbx_description
1 polymer ?
#
loop_
_entity_poly.entity_id
_entity_poly.type
_entity_poly.pdbx_seq_one_letter_code
_entity_poly.pdbx_strand_id
1 'polypeptide(L)'
;NGVLWTVAVEMQLYLIFPLLVWLFRKCPVGTYLGMTAIGVGSAWYFSSRFYSIDQNLVVNQTLTFFSVFANGMMAAWLYMKYTKMRKKQTLAEGLAGIVMAIGAVMFFYQMCIARSTSGRETQWQLDNRFLLSLVFALFVIGMILSHKYFRKILDNRVMKFLAGISFQFYICHQYIAVKLKEFRIPNWSGDELPNMTGDIKWQWQYTILCFVLSLVVAIAMTYLVE
;
A
#
# COMPACT_ATOMS: atom_id res chain seq x y z
N ASN A 1 17.67 -6.14 -5.24
CA ASN A 1 16.92 -5.31 -4.31
C ASN A 1 15.44 -5.65 -4.39
N GLY A 2 14.96 -6.47 -3.43
CA GLY A 2 13.61 -7.07 -3.47
C GLY A 2 12.43 -6.09 -3.41
N VAL A 3 12.65 -4.80 -3.16
CA VAL A 3 11.59 -3.77 -3.06
C VAL A 3 11.41 -3.00 -4.37
N LEU A 4 12.43 -2.90 -5.21
CA LEU A 4 12.41 -2.07 -6.43
C LEU A 4 11.45 -2.58 -7.53
N TRP A 5 10.93 -3.80 -7.41
CA TRP A 5 9.94 -4.31 -8.35
C TRP A 5 8.64 -3.47 -8.35
N THR A 6 8.25 -2.90 -7.20
CA THR A 6 7.05 -2.05 -7.14
C THR A 6 7.25 -0.74 -7.91
N VAL A 7 8.45 -0.15 -7.84
CA VAL A 7 8.80 1.04 -8.63
C VAL A 7 8.69 0.73 -10.12
N ALA A 8 9.16 -0.46 -10.56
CA ALA A 8 9.02 -0.88 -11.95
C ALA A 8 7.55 -1.02 -12.37
N VAL A 9 6.69 -1.60 -11.52
CA VAL A 9 5.24 -1.69 -11.75
C VAL A 9 4.59 -0.30 -11.81
N GLU A 10 4.94 0.59 -10.88
CA GLU A 10 4.44 1.97 -10.88
C GLU A 10 4.83 2.73 -12.14
N MET A 11 6.09 2.64 -12.58
CA MET A 11 6.56 3.29 -13.81
C MET A 11 5.77 2.82 -15.04
N GLN A 12 5.49 1.52 -15.15
CA GLN A 12 4.67 0.97 -16.23
C GLN A 12 3.23 1.51 -16.18
N LEU A 13 2.64 1.60 -14.97
CA LEU A 13 1.31 2.17 -14.79
C LEU A 13 1.29 3.67 -15.12
N TYR A 14 2.32 4.44 -14.76
CA TYR A 14 2.42 5.86 -15.08
C TYR A 14 2.55 6.12 -16.60
N LEU A 15 3.22 5.25 -17.34
CA LEU A 15 3.30 5.36 -18.80
C LEU A 15 1.92 5.26 -19.46
N ILE A 16 1.05 4.40 -18.95
CA ILE A 16 -0.31 4.22 -19.49
C ILE A 16 -1.36 5.12 -18.82
N PHE A 17 -1.00 5.81 -17.74
CA PHE A 17 -1.91 6.64 -16.95
C PHE A 17 -2.65 7.71 -17.77
N PRO A 18 -2.03 8.46 -18.70
CA PRO A 18 -2.75 9.43 -19.52
C PRO A 18 -3.88 8.80 -20.36
N LEU A 19 -3.64 7.59 -20.89
CA LEU A 19 -4.65 6.82 -21.63
C LEU A 19 -5.80 6.40 -20.71
N LEU A 20 -5.47 5.88 -19.50
CA LEU A 20 -6.47 5.48 -18.52
C LEU A 20 -7.34 6.66 -18.07
N VAL A 21 -6.74 7.84 -17.82
CA VAL A 21 -7.49 9.06 -17.49
C VAL A 21 -8.42 9.46 -18.63
N TRP A 22 -7.97 9.39 -19.86
CA TRP A 22 -8.80 9.68 -21.02
C TRP A 22 -10.00 8.72 -21.13
N LEU A 23 -9.78 7.42 -20.94
CA LEU A 23 -10.83 6.40 -20.89
C LEU A 23 -11.83 6.63 -19.76
N PHE A 24 -11.33 6.93 -18.54
CA PHE A 24 -12.18 7.28 -17.39
C PHE A 24 -13.02 8.53 -17.62
N ARG A 25 -12.52 9.52 -18.37
CA ARG A 25 -13.29 10.71 -18.74
C ARG A 25 -14.44 10.38 -19.70
N LYS A 26 -14.23 9.43 -20.62
CA LYS A 26 -15.26 9.02 -21.61
C LYS A 26 -16.27 8.04 -21.02
N CYS A 27 -15.80 6.99 -20.37
CA CYS A 27 -16.64 5.91 -19.86
C CYS A 27 -16.09 5.39 -18.51
N PRO A 28 -16.35 6.09 -17.38
CA PRO A 28 -15.74 5.76 -16.09
C PRO A 28 -16.09 4.35 -15.61
N VAL A 29 -17.35 3.95 -15.69
CA VAL A 29 -17.81 2.63 -15.25
C VAL A 29 -17.25 1.52 -16.14
N GLY A 30 -17.30 1.68 -17.47
CA GLY A 30 -16.75 0.71 -18.41
C GLY A 30 -15.24 0.53 -18.26
N THR A 31 -14.49 1.64 -18.06
CA THR A 31 -13.04 1.59 -17.82
C THR A 31 -12.73 0.89 -16.51
N TYR A 32 -13.46 1.22 -15.44
CA TYR A 32 -13.32 0.57 -14.14
C TYR A 32 -13.55 -0.95 -14.22
N LEU A 33 -14.64 -1.37 -14.86
CA LEU A 33 -14.97 -2.79 -15.02
C LEU A 33 -13.93 -3.51 -15.88
N GLY A 34 -13.49 -2.90 -16.98
CA GLY A 34 -12.45 -3.46 -17.84
C GLY A 34 -11.11 -3.63 -17.12
N MET A 35 -10.64 -2.61 -16.41
CA MET A 35 -9.42 -2.69 -15.61
C MET A 35 -9.53 -3.73 -14.50
N THR A 36 -10.67 -3.79 -13.82
CA THR A 36 -10.92 -4.78 -12.76
C THR A 36 -10.92 -6.20 -13.33
N ALA A 37 -11.57 -6.41 -14.45
CA ALA A 37 -11.58 -7.72 -15.13
C ALA A 37 -10.18 -8.16 -15.57
N ILE A 38 -9.37 -7.23 -16.12
CA ILE A 38 -7.96 -7.52 -16.46
C ILE A 38 -7.16 -7.85 -15.21
N GLY A 39 -7.30 -7.06 -14.14
CA GLY A 39 -6.54 -7.25 -12.88
C GLY A 39 -6.86 -8.58 -12.21
N VAL A 40 -8.15 -8.88 -12.02
CA VAL A 40 -8.60 -10.13 -11.38
C VAL A 40 -8.34 -11.34 -12.28
N GLY A 41 -8.65 -11.21 -13.59
CA GLY A 41 -8.44 -12.28 -14.56
C GLY A 41 -6.96 -12.66 -14.72
N SER A 42 -6.06 -11.66 -14.77
CA SER A 42 -4.63 -11.92 -14.83
C SER A 42 -4.08 -12.53 -13.52
N ALA A 43 -4.56 -12.08 -12.36
CA ALA A 43 -4.19 -12.69 -11.07
C ALA A 43 -4.59 -14.18 -11.02
N TRP A 44 -5.81 -14.49 -11.44
CA TRP A 44 -6.28 -15.88 -11.55
C TRP A 44 -5.48 -16.70 -12.56
N TYR A 45 -5.22 -16.15 -13.76
CA TYR A 45 -4.45 -16.83 -14.81
C TYR A 45 -3.02 -17.15 -14.35
N PHE A 46 -2.30 -16.16 -13.84
CA PHE A 46 -0.93 -16.36 -13.37
C PHE A 46 -0.88 -17.32 -12.17
N SER A 47 -1.79 -17.19 -11.22
CA SER A 47 -1.89 -18.11 -10.07
C SER A 47 -2.13 -19.54 -10.50
N SER A 48 -3.01 -19.80 -11.48
CA SER A 48 -3.33 -21.15 -11.94
C SER A 48 -2.23 -21.80 -12.76
N ARG A 49 -1.39 -21.03 -13.46
CA ARG A 49 -0.38 -21.54 -14.42
C ARG A 49 1.04 -21.53 -13.87
N PHE A 50 1.41 -20.54 -13.08
CA PHE A 50 2.82 -20.26 -12.74
C PHE A 50 3.11 -20.26 -11.25
N TYR A 51 2.10 -20.34 -10.39
CA TYR A 51 2.30 -20.27 -8.94
C TYR A 51 3.24 -21.33 -8.37
N SER A 52 3.22 -22.54 -8.95
CA SER A 52 4.13 -23.63 -8.57
C SER A 52 5.57 -23.44 -9.05
N ILE A 53 5.79 -22.57 -10.03
CA ILE A 53 7.11 -22.31 -10.63
C ILE A 53 7.82 -21.20 -9.87
N ASP A 54 7.19 -20.03 -9.74
CA ASP A 54 7.73 -18.89 -9.02
C ASP A 54 6.60 -17.98 -8.50
N GLN A 55 6.43 -17.98 -7.18
CA GLN A 55 5.42 -17.13 -6.51
C GLN A 55 5.68 -15.64 -6.74
N ASN A 56 6.94 -15.21 -6.77
CA ASN A 56 7.31 -13.81 -6.99
C ASN A 56 6.94 -13.36 -8.42
N LEU A 57 7.10 -14.24 -9.40
CA LEU A 57 6.70 -13.95 -10.77
C LEU A 57 5.20 -13.68 -10.86
N VAL A 58 4.39 -14.46 -10.15
CA VAL A 58 2.92 -14.33 -10.16
C VAL A 58 2.48 -13.05 -9.45
N VAL A 59 3.02 -12.78 -8.27
CA VAL A 59 2.61 -11.65 -7.42
C VAL A 59 2.96 -10.31 -8.05
N ASN A 60 4.10 -10.22 -8.74
CA ASN A 60 4.71 -8.96 -9.15
C ASN A 60 4.41 -8.56 -10.60
N GLN A 61 3.44 -9.22 -11.27
CA GLN A 61 3.02 -8.83 -12.62
C GLN A 61 2.19 -7.56 -12.62
N THR A 62 2.54 -6.60 -13.48
CA THR A 62 1.85 -5.29 -13.59
C THR A 62 0.35 -5.43 -13.82
N LEU A 63 -0.07 -6.37 -14.68
CA LEU A 63 -1.48 -6.59 -14.98
C LEU A 63 -2.30 -6.97 -13.76
N THR A 64 -1.71 -7.70 -12.80
CA THR A 64 -2.42 -8.08 -11.56
C THR A 64 -2.73 -6.89 -10.64
N PHE A 65 -2.08 -5.73 -10.88
CA PHE A 65 -2.34 -4.47 -10.16
C PHE A 65 -3.38 -3.56 -10.82
N PHE A 66 -3.88 -3.91 -12.01
CA PHE A 66 -4.88 -3.09 -12.70
C PHE A 66 -6.15 -2.89 -11.87
N SER A 67 -6.60 -3.92 -11.13
CA SER A 67 -7.77 -3.80 -10.25
C SER A 67 -7.51 -2.88 -9.04
N VAL A 68 -6.29 -2.88 -8.52
CA VAL A 68 -5.86 -1.97 -7.45
C VAL A 68 -5.88 -0.52 -7.95
N PHE A 69 -5.30 -0.31 -9.12
CA PHE A 69 -5.22 1.01 -9.76
C PHE A 69 -6.61 1.53 -10.13
N ALA A 70 -7.50 0.63 -10.62
CA ALA A 70 -8.89 0.95 -10.94
C ALA A 70 -9.66 1.45 -9.70
N ASN A 71 -9.49 0.81 -8.53
CA ASN A 71 -10.11 1.24 -7.28
C ASN A 71 -9.67 2.66 -6.89
N GLY A 72 -8.37 2.96 -7.00
CA GLY A 72 -7.84 4.31 -6.75
C GLY A 72 -8.40 5.36 -7.71
N MET A 73 -8.43 5.06 -9.01
CA MET A 73 -8.98 5.97 -10.03
C MET A 73 -10.49 6.18 -9.86
N MET A 74 -11.26 5.13 -9.57
CA MET A 74 -12.69 5.23 -9.30
C MET A 74 -12.97 6.05 -8.04
N ALA A 75 -12.21 5.84 -6.97
CA ALA A 75 -12.30 6.63 -5.75
C ALA A 75 -12.04 8.11 -6.01
N ALA A 76 -11.00 8.45 -6.77
CA ALA A 76 -10.68 9.83 -7.15
C ALA A 76 -11.78 10.44 -8.02
N TRP A 77 -12.32 9.69 -8.98
CA TRP A 77 -13.42 10.16 -9.84
C TRP A 77 -14.70 10.44 -9.05
N LEU A 78 -15.09 9.51 -8.14
CA LEU A 78 -16.24 9.69 -7.27
C LEU A 78 -16.07 10.91 -6.36
N TYR A 79 -14.90 11.08 -5.77
CA TYR A 79 -14.59 12.24 -4.94
C TYR A 79 -14.67 13.56 -5.73
N MET A 80 -14.09 13.62 -6.92
CA MET A 80 -14.16 14.82 -7.77
C MET A 80 -15.60 15.13 -8.19
N LYS A 81 -16.40 14.13 -8.53
CA LYS A 81 -17.81 14.30 -8.86
C LYS A 81 -18.59 14.83 -7.65
N TYR A 82 -18.38 14.22 -6.49
CA TYR A 82 -19.01 14.62 -5.25
C TYR A 82 -18.68 16.08 -4.87
N THR A 83 -17.41 16.48 -4.93
CA THR A 83 -16.98 17.83 -4.58
C THR A 83 -17.50 18.90 -5.53
N LYS A 84 -17.65 18.60 -6.82
CA LYS A 84 -18.27 19.52 -7.80
C LYS A 84 -19.75 19.76 -7.55
N MET A 85 -20.48 18.78 -7.05
CA MET A 85 -21.93 18.87 -6.81
C MET A 85 -22.24 19.60 -5.49
N ARG A 86 -21.25 19.91 -4.67
CA ARG A 86 -21.42 20.29 -3.27
C ARG A 86 -20.94 21.70 -2.98
N LYS A 87 -21.75 22.48 -2.22
CA LYS A 87 -21.38 23.83 -1.75
C LYS A 87 -20.76 23.86 -0.34
N LYS A 88 -21.27 23.07 0.61
CA LYS A 88 -20.77 23.02 2.01
C LYS A 88 -20.88 21.60 2.58
N GLN A 89 -20.01 21.24 3.52
CA GLN A 89 -20.05 19.98 4.25
C GLN A 89 -21.08 20.02 5.38
N THR A 90 -22.01 19.08 5.40
CA THR A 90 -22.93 18.92 6.53
C THR A 90 -22.25 18.12 7.67
N LEU A 91 -22.76 18.30 8.89
CA LEU A 91 -22.26 17.51 10.02
C LEU A 91 -22.47 16.01 9.80
N ALA A 92 -23.63 15.63 9.27
CA ALA A 92 -23.97 14.22 8.97
C ALA A 92 -22.97 13.57 8.01
N GLU A 93 -22.58 14.29 6.96
CA GLU A 93 -21.57 13.78 6.01
C GLU A 93 -20.18 13.66 6.64
N GLY A 94 -19.81 14.60 7.51
CA GLY A 94 -18.56 14.53 8.28
C GLY A 94 -18.53 13.33 9.22
N LEU A 95 -19.64 13.02 9.86
CA LEU A 95 -19.79 11.82 10.71
C LEU A 95 -19.78 10.54 9.87
N ALA A 96 -20.46 10.52 8.73
CA ALA A 96 -20.43 9.38 7.80
C ALA A 96 -19.00 9.10 7.30
N GLY A 97 -18.20 10.13 7.02
CA GLY A 97 -16.79 9.98 6.68
C GLY A 97 -15.97 9.32 7.80
N ILE A 98 -16.21 9.73 9.06
CA ILE A 98 -15.56 9.13 10.23
C ILE A 98 -15.93 7.65 10.36
N VAL A 99 -17.22 7.32 10.28
CA VAL A 99 -17.72 5.93 10.37
C VAL A 99 -17.11 5.08 9.25
N MET A 100 -17.04 5.61 8.02
CA MET A 100 -16.41 4.93 6.88
C MET A 100 -14.92 4.68 7.13
N ALA A 101 -14.17 5.65 7.62
CA ALA A 101 -12.75 5.50 7.90
C ALA A 101 -12.49 4.48 9.01
N ILE A 102 -13.24 4.54 10.11
CA ILE A 102 -13.13 3.58 11.23
C ILE A 102 -13.53 2.18 10.77
N GLY A 103 -14.65 2.05 10.04
CA GLY A 103 -15.10 0.77 9.49
C GLY A 103 -14.06 0.14 8.56
N ALA A 104 -13.41 0.93 7.71
CA ALA A 104 -12.33 0.45 6.85
C ALA A 104 -11.12 -0.05 7.67
N VAL A 105 -10.73 0.65 8.74
CA VAL A 105 -9.64 0.20 9.64
C VAL A 105 -10.01 -1.10 10.35
N MET A 106 -11.23 -1.20 10.87
CA MET A 106 -11.69 -2.43 11.54
C MET A 106 -11.72 -3.61 10.57
N PHE A 107 -12.22 -3.38 9.34
CA PHE A 107 -12.24 -4.42 8.32
C PHE A 107 -10.84 -4.82 7.87
N PHE A 108 -9.93 -3.86 7.70
CA PHE A 108 -8.51 -4.12 7.43
C PHE A 108 -7.88 -4.97 8.53
N TYR A 109 -8.16 -4.67 9.80
CA TYR A 109 -7.69 -5.48 10.93
C TYR A 109 -8.16 -6.94 10.86
N GLN A 110 -9.44 -7.16 10.53
CA GLN A 110 -9.98 -8.51 10.30
C GLN A 110 -9.29 -9.22 9.13
N MET A 111 -9.00 -8.50 8.06
CA MET A 111 -8.22 -9.05 6.93
C MET A 111 -6.80 -9.44 7.34
N CYS A 112 -6.14 -8.68 8.22
CA CYS A 112 -4.82 -9.03 8.75
C CYS A 112 -4.86 -10.32 9.58
N ILE A 113 -5.88 -10.50 10.42
CA ILE A 113 -6.09 -11.74 11.18
C ILE A 113 -6.33 -12.91 10.21
N ALA A 114 -7.22 -12.75 9.23
CA ALA A 114 -7.50 -13.79 8.23
C ALA A 114 -6.24 -14.19 7.44
N ARG A 115 -5.37 -13.22 7.12
CA ARG A 115 -4.08 -13.49 6.48
C ARG A 115 -3.16 -14.33 7.38
N SER A 116 -3.00 -13.94 8.64
CA SER A 116 -2.10 -14.63 9.59
C SER A 116 -2.54 -16.07 9.87
N THR A 117 -3.84 -16.36 9.77
CA THR A 117 -4.42 -17.70 9.99
C THR A 117 -4.49 -18.55 8.71
N SER A 118 -4.25 -17.97 7.53
CA SER A 118 -4.44 -18.67 6.25
C SER A 118 -3.39 -19.74 5.97
N GLY A 119 -2.18 -19.63 6.54
CA GLY A 119 -1.02 -20.51 6.25
C GLY A 119 -0.49 -20.41 4.80
N ARG A 120 -1.09 -19.56 3.95
CA ARG A 120 -0.74 -19.34 2.53
C ARG A 120 -0.73 -17.84 2.23
N GLU A 121 0.17 -17.10 2.86
CA GLU A 121 0.16 -15.64 2.82
C GLU A 121 0.20 -15.05 1.41
N THR A 122 1.01 -15.62 0.51
CA THR A 122 1.16 -15.13 -0.87
C THR A 122 -0.12 -15.35 -1.69
N GLN A 123 -0.71 -16.54 -1.60
CA GLN A 123 -1.98 -16.84 -2.27
C GLN A 123 -3.10 -15.96 -1.71
N TRP A 124 -3.19 -15.84 -0.39
CA TRP A 124 -4.18 -14.98 0.26
C TRP A 124 -4.09 -13.53 -0.23
N GLN A 125 -2.86 -13.02 -0.39
CA GLN A 125 -2.62 -11.67 -0.88
C GLN A 125 -3.10 -11.47 -2.33
N LEU A 126 -2.92 -12.47 -3.19
CA LEU A 126 -3.43 -12.42 -4.57
C LEU A 126 -4.96 -12.43 -4.60
N ASP A 127 -5.58 -13.35 -3.87
CA ASP A 127 -7.03 -13.54 -3.84
C ASP A 127 -7.75 -12.32 -3.24
N ASN A 128 -7.14 -11.65 -2.27
CA ASN A 128 -7.74 -10.52 -1.56
C ASN A 128 -7.23 -9.15 -2.02
N ARG A 129 -6.36 -9.07 -3.03
CA ARG A 129 -5.75 -7.81 -3.50
C ARG A 129 -6.77 -6.76 -3.89
N PHE A 130 -7.80 -7.15 -4.65
CA PHE A 130 -8.89 -6.27 -5.04
C PHE A 130 -9.64 -5.72 -3.82
N LEU A 131 -10.04 -6.59 -2.90
CA LEU A 131 -10.78 -6.21 -1.70
C LEU A 131 -9.94 -5.31 -0.79
N LEU A 132 -8.66 -5.65 -0.61
CA LEU A 132 -7.72 -4.86 0.19
C LEU A 132 -7.57 -3.44 -0.36
N SER A 133 -7.40 -3.29 -1.67
CA SER A 133 -7.30 -1.97 -2.31
C SER A 133 -8.59 -1.17 -2.21
N LEU A 134 -9.75 -1.83 -2.25
CA LEU A 134 -11.05 -1.18 -2.04
C LEU A 134 -11.18 -0.64 -0.60
N VAL A 135 -10.74 -1.41 0.39
CA VAL A 135 -10.72 -0.98 1.80
C VAL A 135 -9.84 0.25 1.99
N PHE A 136 -8.65 0.27 1.39
CA PHE A 136 -7.79 1.46 1.42
C PHE A 136 -8.44 2.66 0.71
N ALA A 137 -9.08 2.46 -0.43
CA ALA A 137 -9.79 3.53 -1.12
C ALA A 137 -10.94 4.11 -0.26
N LEU A 138 -11.71 3.26 0.42
CA LEU A 138 -12.76 3.67 1.35
C LEU A 138 -12.19 4.41 2.56
N PHE A 139 -11.06 3.95 3.11
CA PHE A 139 -10.38 4.67 4.19
C PHE A 139 -9.98 6.08 3.78
N VAL A 140 -9.32 6.23 2.62
CA VAL A 140 -8.88 7.54 2.11
C VAL A 140 -10.07 8.46 1.87
N ILE A 141 -11.14 7.97 1.21
CA ILE A 141 -12.36 8.76 1.00
C ILE A 141 -12.99 9.14 2.33
N GLY A 142 -13.12 8.19 3.27
CA GLY A 142 -13.64 8.43 4.61
C GLY A 142 -12.89 9.52 5.35
N MET A 143 -11.55 9.47 5.32
CA MET A 143 -10.69 10.51 5.92
C MET A 143 -10.89 11.88 5.26
N ILE A 144 -10.95 11.95 3.94
CA ILE A 144 -11.15 13.21 3.21
C ILE A 144 -12.53 13.80 3.49
N LEU A 145 -13.57 12.96 3.57
CA LEU A 145 -14.94 13.38 3.87
C LEU A 145 -15.19 13.64 5.36
N SER A 146 -14.31 13.19 6.24
CA SER A 146 -14.48 13.32 7.69
C SER A 146 -14.50 14.77 8.16
N HIS A 147 -15.03 15.00 9.38
CA HIS A 147 -15.04 16.30 9.99
C HIS A 147 -13.62 16.85 10.20
N LYS A 148 -13.44 18.18 10.08
CA LYS A 148 -12.13 18.85 10.11
C LYS A 148 -11.24 18.47 11.31
N TYR A 149 -11.81 18.24 12.48
CA TYR A 149 -11.03 17.85 13.67
C TYR A 149 -10.50 16.42 13.59
N PHE A 150 -11.29 15.49 13.05
CA PHE A 150 -10.84 14.11 12.83
C PHE A 150 -9.75 14.03 11.74
N ARG A 151 -9.94 14.79 10.66
CA ARG A 151 -8.95 14.86 9.57
C ARG A 151 -7.58 15.37 10.02
N LYS A 152 -7.51 16.23 11.06
CA LYS A 152 -6.24 16.70 11.64
C LYS A 152 -5.34 15.58 12.17
N ILE A 153 -5.87 14.39 12.43
CA ILE A 153 -5.07 13.21 12.82
C ILE A 153 -4.03 12.88 11.75
N LEU A 154 -4.40 13.01 10.47
CA LEU A 154 -3.48 12.79 9.33
C LEU A 154 -3.03 14.08 8.64
N ASP A 155 -3.79 15.17 8.74
CA ASP A 155 -3.43 16.47 8.18
C ASP A 155 -2.70 17.34 9.24
N ASN A 156 -1.47 16.94 9.56
CA ASN A 156 -0.60 17.65 10.48
C ASN A 156 0.85 17.73 9.96
N ARG A 157 1.69 18.53 10.61
CA ARG A 157 3.07 18.76 10.17
C ARG A 157 3.92 17.49 10.17
N VAL A 158 3.70 16.61 11.15
CA VAL A 158 4.45 15.35 11.25
C VAL A 158 4.12 14.43 10.08
N MET A 159 2.83 14.27 9.76
CA MET A 159 2.40 13.43 8.64
C MET A 159 2.85 14.00 7.29
N LYS A 160 2.84 15.34 7.13
CA LYS A 160 3.37 15.98 5.92
C LYS A 160 4.88 15.75 5.76
N PHE A 161 5.63 15.85 6.85
CA PHE A 161 7.06 15.54 6.85
C PHE A 161 7.31 14.06 6.48
N LEU A 162 6.61 13.12 7.13
CA LEU A 162 6.73 11.70 6.83
C LEU A 162 6.34 11.36 5.38
N ALA A 163 5.30 12.02 4.86
CA ALA A 163 4.92 11.87 3.45
C ALA A 163 6.02 12.35 2.50
N GLY A 164 6.69 13.48 2.82
CA GLY A 164 7.79 14.02 2.01
C GLY A 164 8.99 13.08 1.89
N ILE A 165 9.31 12.34 2.95
CA ILE A 165 10.46 11.41 2.95
C ILE A 165 10.07 9.95 2.64
N SER A 166 8.79 9.66 2.45
CA SER A 166 8.27 8.28 2.35
C SER A 166 8.85 7.48 1.19
N PHE A 167 9.09 8.12 0.06
CA PHE A 167 9.64 7.46 -1.12
C PHE A 167 11.11 7.03 -0.90
N GLN A 168 11.95 7.92 -0.37
CA GLN A 168 13.34 7.62 -0.05
C GLN A 168 13.42 6.55 1.06
N PHE A 169 12.55 6.65 2.07
CA PHE A 169 12.44 5.64 3.11
C PHE A 169 12.10 4.26 2.51
N TYR A 170 11.13 4.22 1.58
CA TYR A 170 10.74 2.99 0.90
C TYR A 170 11.90 2.37 0.10
N ILE A 171 12.70 3.16 -0.58
CA ILE A 171 13.84 2.66 -1.37
C ILE A 171 14.94 2.10 -0.48
N CYS A 172 15.27 2.77 0.63
CA CYS A 172 16.45 2.42 1.43
C CYS A 172 16.20 1.39 2.52
N HIS A 173 14.96 1.27 3.06
CA HIS A 173 14.70 0.46 4.25
C HIS A 173 15.10 -1.02 4.11
N GLN A 174 14.83 -1.66 2.98
CA GLN A 174 15.19 -3.07 2.79
C GLN A 174 16.69 -3.25 2.63
N TYR A 175 17.37 -2.34 1.94
CA TYR A 175 18.83 -2.39 1.82
C TYR A 175 19.50 -2.29 3.17
N ILE A 176 19.04 -1.35 4.02
CA ILE A 176 19.54 -1.18 5.38
C ILE A 176 19.27 -2.42 6.22
N ALA A 177 18.05 -2.99 6.14
CA ALA A 177 17.70 -4.20 6.86
C ALA A 177 18.61 -5.39 6.48
N VAL A 178 18.90 -5.58 5.19
CA VAL A 178 19.82 -6.63 4.73
C VAL A 178 21.23 -6.38 5.24
N LYS A 179 21.73 -5.14 5.13
CA LYS A 179 23.09 -4.80 5.58
C LYS A 179 23.27 -4.97 7.09
N LEU A 180 22.29 -4.59 7.89
CA LEU A 180 22.33 -4.83 9.34
C LEU A 180 22.44 -6.33 9.67
N LYS A 181 21.73 -7.19 8.95
CA LYS A 181 21.87 -8.65 9.11
C LYS A 181 23.25 -9.14 8.67
N GLU A 182 23.76 -8.69 7.54
CA GLU A 182 25.11 -9.06 7.07
C GLU A 182 26.19 -8.67 8.08
N PHE A 183 26.08 -7.49 8.72
CA PHE A 183 27.01 -7.04 9.74
C PHE A 183 26.72 -7.57 11.15
N ARG A 184 25.70 -8.45 11.31
CA ARG A 184 25.24 -8.98 12.59
C ARG A 184 24.90 -7.90 13.62
N ILE A 185 24.14 -6.89 13.21
CA ILE A 185 23.73 -5.77 14.06
C ILE A 185 22.20 -5.80 14.25
N PRO A 186 21.67 -5.91 15.48
CA PRO A 186 22.36 -6.14 16.77
C PRO A 186 23.10 -7.49 16.79
N ASN A 187 24.17 -7.57 17.57
CA ASN A 187 25.02 -8.76 17.61
C ASN A 187 24.24 -10.00 18.10
N TRP A 188 24.51 -11.16 17.50
CA TRP A 188 24.00 -12.45 17.93
C TRP A 188 25.05 -13.54 17.77
N SER A 189 24.98 -14.57 18.60
CA SER A 189 25.83 -15.77 18.56
C SER A 189 25.04 -16.91 17.92
N GLY A 190 25.69 -17.66 17.04
CA GLY A 190 25.10 -18.81 16.32
C GLY A 190 24.95 -18.58 14.83
N ASP A 191 24.57 -19.64 14.11
CA ASP A 191 24.41 -19.61 12.65
C ASP A 191 22.97 -19.25 12.22
N GLU A 192 21.98 -19.48 13.09
CA GLU A 192 20.60 -19.15 12.83
C GLU A 192 20.28 -17.71 13.20
N LEU A 193 19.42 -17.09 12.39
CA LEU A 193 18.93 -15.72 12.65
C LEU A 193 18.02 -15.71 13.90
N PRO A 194 18.19 -14.76 14.84
CA PRO A 194 17.39 -14.71 16.08
C PRO A 194 15.88 -14.59 15.87
N ASN A 195 15.43 -14.10 14.72
CA ASN A 195 14.01 -14.12 14.38
C ASN A 195 13.47 -15.53 14.11
N MET A 196 14.32 -16.49 13.75
CA MET A 196 13.94 -17.91 13.57
C MET A 196 13.94 -18.66 14.89
N THR A 197 14.77 -18.24 15.85
CA THR A 197 14.83 -18.84 17.20
C THR A 197 13.84 -18.23 18.19
N GLY A 198 13.05 -17.23 17.76
CA GLY A 198 12.02 -16.60 18.60
C GLY A 198 12.55 -15.57 19.62
N ASP A 199 13.76 -15.05 19.44
CA ASP A 199 14.29 -13.98 20.31
C ASP A 199 13.57 -12.65 20.05
N ILE A 200 12.51 -12.41 20.84
CA ILE A 200 11.66 -11.22 20.75
C ILE A 200 12.46 -9.95 21.06
N LYS A 201 13.41 -10.01 22.02
CA LYS A 201 14.22 -8.84 22.40
C LYS A 201 15.09 -8.38 21.24
N TRP A 202 15.77 -9.31 20.60
CA TRP A 202 16.56 -9.02 19.40
C TRP A 202 15.70 -8.48 18.28
N GLN A 203 14.52 -9.07 18.03
CA GLN A 203 13.60 -8.62 16.99
C GLN A 203 13.18 -7.16 17.18
N TRP A 204 12.85 -6.74 18.39
CA TRP A 204 12.53 -5.34 18.68
C TRP A 204 13.72 -4.40 18.48
N GLN A 205 14.90 -4.77 18.99
CA GLN A 205 16.12 -3.99 18.80
C GLN A 205 16.44 -3.82 17.30
N TYR A 206 16.39 -4.91 16.55
CA TYR A 206 16.62 -4.89 15.12
C TYR A 206 15.59 -4.01 14.37
N THR A 207 14.32 -4.15 14.68
CA THR A 207 13.23 -3.39 14.04
C THR A 207 13.38 -1.88 14.30
N ILE A 208 13.64 -1.50 15.55
CA ILE A 208 13.86 -0.09 15.93
C ILE A 208 15.09 0.46 15.19
N LEU A 209 16.18 -0.28 15.18
CA LEU A 209 17.43 0.13 14.53
C LEU A 209 17.24 0.28 13.01
N CYS A 210 16.59 -0.70 12.35
CA CYS A 210 16.24 -0.60 10.93
C CYS A 210 15.41 0.64 10.65
N PHE A 211 14.38 0.89 11.47
CA PHE A 211 13.50 2.05 11.29
C PHE A 211 14.26 3.37 11.44
N VAL A 212 15.02 3.53 12.52
CA VAL A 212 15.77 4.76 12.79
C VAL A 212 16.81 5.04 11.71
N LEU A 213 17.62 4.03 11.33
CA LEU A 213 18.61 4.20 10.28
C LEU A 213 17.98 4.50 8.92
N SER A 214 16.89 3.82 8.58
CA SER A 214 16.17 4.11 7.35
C SER A 214 15.59 5.52 7.33
N LEU A 215 15.09 6.00 8.47
CA LEU A 215 14.59 7.35 8.63
C LEU A 215 15.71 8.39 8.43
N VAL A 216 16.86 8.19 9.08
CA VAL A 216 18.01 9.10 8.95
C VAL A 216 18.50 9.15 7.49
N VAL A 217 18.65 7.99 6.85
CA VAL A 217 19.10 7.92 5.45
C VAL A 217 18.06 8.56 4.52
N ALA A 218 16.76 8.32 4.73
CA ALA A 218 15.70 8.93 3.94
C ALA A 218 15.69 10.46 4.06
N ILE A 219 15.86 10.99 5.28
CA ILE A 219 15.98 12.42 5.52
C ILE A 219 17.22 12.99 4.78
N ALA A 220 18.37 12.33 4.95
CA ALA A 220 19.59 12.76 4.28
C ALA A 220 19.44 12.76 2.75
N MET A 221 18.85 11.72 2.19
CA MET A 221 18.57 11.64 0.74
C MET A 221 17.65 12.76 0.27
N THR A 222 16.57 13.03 0.99
CA THR A 222 15.60 14.08 0.61
C THR A 222 16.22 15.48 0.65
N TYR A 223 17.00 15.81 1.69
CA TYR A 223 17.50 17.17 1.86
C TYR A 223 18.90 17.43 1.26
N LEU A 224 19.65 16.39 0.87
CA LEU A 224 20.95 16.53 0.24
C LEU A 224 20.93 16.29 -1.27
N VAL A 225 19.92 15.56 -1.79
CA VAL A 225 19.84 15.16 -3.20
C VAL A 225 18.68 15.86 -3.92
N GLU A 226 17.57 16.14 -3.25
CA GLU A 226 16.42 16.91 -3.74
C GLU A 226 16.47 18.36 -3.22
#